data_7a5921b8d80272bec9bca57d7cad564a
#
_entry.id   7a5921b8d80272bec9bca57d7cad564a
#
_cell.length_a   1.000
_cell.length_b   1.000
_cell.length_c   1.000
_cell.angle_alpha   90.00
_cell.angle_beta   90.00
_cell.angle_gamma   90.00
#
_symmetry.space_group_name_H-M   'P 1'
#
loop_
_entity.id
_entity.type
_entity.pdbx_description
1 polymer ?
#
loop_
_entity_poly.entity_id
_entity_poly.type
_entity_poly.pdbx_seq_one_letter_code
_entity_poly.pdbx_strand_id
1 'polypeptide(L)'
;MEKTLFIVGASIFGLLGLIHLAYTCFSDKFDPRNLEVKEAMLNTPPRITKQTNMWQAWVGFNASHSLGALLFAAFYIPLCISHFDIISDTIWFSVLPSVVSISYLLLAVKYWFKVPFTGILIASACFVTAAWLVNT
;
A
#
# COMPACT_ATOMS: atom_id res chain seq x y z
N MET A 1 0.62 11.38 21.50
CA MET A 1 0.53 9.92 21.22
C MET A 1 -0.11 9.66 19.87
N GLU A 2 -1.22 10.28 19.53
CA GLU A 2 -1.99 10.14 18.30
C GLU A 2 -1.14 10.44 17.06
N LYS A 3 -0.49 11.59 17.06
CA LYS A 3 0.45 12.03 16.01
C LYS A 3 1.51 10.96 15.70
N THR A 4 2.12 10.37 16.73
CA THR A 4 3.14 9.33 16.59
C THR A 4 2.56 8.08 15.94
N LEU A 5 1.34 7.67 16.30
CA LEU A 5 0.67 6.50 15.72
C LEU A 5 0.37 6.71 14.23
N PHE A 6 -0.11 7.90 13.83
CA PHE A 6 -0.27 8.22 12.40
C PHE A 6 1.05 8.14 11.63
N ILE A 7 2.13 8.70 12.18
CA ILE A 7 3.45 8.66 11.54
C ILE A 7 3.96 7.22 11.42
N VAL A 8 3.84 6.40 12.47
CA VAL A 8 4.27 5.00 12.45
C VAL A 8 3.47 4.21 11.40
N GLY A 9 2.16 4.33 11.40
CA GLY A 9 1.30 3.66 10.41
C GLY A 9 1.65 4.06 8.98
N ALA A 10 1.79 5.36 8.72
CA ALA A 10 2.17 5.87 7.40
C ALA A 10 3.59 5.45 6.99
N SER A 11 4.54 5.38 7.93
CA SER A 11 5.90 4.92 7.66
C SER A 11 5.94 3.43 7.28
N ILE A 12 5.10 2.60 7.89
CA ILE A 12 4.97 1.18 7.52
C ILE A 12 4.43 1.07 6.08
N PHE A 13 3.41 1.86 5.71
CA PHE A 13 2.90 1.90 4.33
C PHE A 13 3.98 2.32 3.34
N GLY A 14 4.71 3.40 3.66
CA GLY A 14 5.81 3.89 2.82
C GLY A 14 6.92 2.86 2.64
N LEU A 15 7.33 2.20 3.72
CA LEU A 15 8.38 1.17 3.68
C LEU A 15 7.95 -0.05 2.85
N LEU A 16 6.74 -0.54 3.08
CA LEU A 16 6.20 -1.66 2.31
C LEU A 16 6.07 -1.30 0.82
N GLY A 17 5.55 -0.10 0.52
CA GLY A 17 5.45 0.40 -0.85
C GLY A 17 6.82 0.53 -1.52
N LEU A 18 7.83 1.05 -0.82
CA LEU A 18 9.18 1.21 -1.35
C LEU A 18 9.84 -0.14 -1.67
N ILE A 19 9.78 -1.09 -0.73
CA ILE A 19 10.31 -2.45 -0.93
C ILE A 19 9.58 -3.13 -2.09
N HIS A 20 8.25 -3.03 -2.14
CA HIS A 20 7.46 -3.63 -3.20
C HIS A 20 7.80 -3.04 -4.57
N LEU A 21 7.92 -1.72 -4.68
CA LEU A 21 8.32 -1.05 -5.92
C LEU A 21 9.73 -1.47 -6.35
N ALA A 22 10.68 -1.49 -5.42
CA ALA A 22 12.04 -1.91 -5.70
C ALA A 22 12.09 -3.36 -6.22
N TYR A 23 11.33 -4.27 -5.60
CA TYR A 23 11.24 -5.66 -6.06
C TYR A 23 10.55 -5.79 -7.41
N THR A 24 9.54 -4.98 -7.69
CA THR A 24 8.83 -4.99 -8.97
C THR A 24 9.69 -4.50 -10.12
N CYS A 25 10.46 -3.43 -9.91
CA CYS A 25 11.18 -2.76 -10.99
C CYS A 25 12.64 -3.22 -11.17
N PHE A 26 13.28 -3.70 -10.09
CA PHE A 26 14.72 -3.91 -10.05
C PHE A 26 15.14 -5.33 -9.63
N SER A 27 14.19 -6.27 -9.52
CA SER A 27 14.49 -7.65 -9.17
C SER A 27 13.54 -8.64 -9.83
N ASP A 28 13.85 -9.92 -9.71
CA ASP A 28 13.04 -11.06 -10.16
C ASP A 28 12.07 -11.59 -9.09
N LYS A 29 11.92 -10.87 -7.97
CA LYS A 29 11.13 -11.35 -6.81
C LYS A 29 9.65 -11.56 -7.13
N PHE A 30 9.12 -10.84 -8.10
CA PHE A 30 7.74 -10.97 -8.57
C PHE A 30 7.62 -11.75 -9.90
N ASP A 31 8.72 -12.32 -10.38
CA ASP A 31 8.69 -13.21 -11.53
C ASP A 31 8.04 -14.56 -11.17
N PRO A 32 7.30 -15.17 -12.09
CA PRO A 32 6.88 -16.56 -11.93
C PRO A 32 8.09 -17.48 -11.82
N ARG A 33 8.04 -18.44 -10.90
CA ARG A 33 9.11 -19.44 -10.74
C ARG A 33 9.29 -20.34 -11.97
N ASN A 34 8.21 -20.57 -12.73
CA ASN A 34 8.25 -21.31 -13.98
C ASN A 34 8.38 -20.32 -15.15
N LEU A 35 9.45 -20.45 -15.94
CA LEU A 35 9.74 -19.60 -17.08
C LEU A 35 8.66 -19.70 -18.17
N GLU A 36 8.07 -20.87 -18.39
CA GLU A 36 6.97 -21.05 -19.35
C GLU A 36 5.76 -20.17 -19.03
N VAL A 37 5.48 -19.97 -17.73
CA VAL A 37 4.40 -19.06 -17.29
C VAL A 37 4.73 -17.61 -17.65
N LYS A 38 6.00 -17.19 -17.47
CA LYS A 38 6.43 -15.85 -17.85
C LYS A 38 6.32 -15.65 -19.36
N GLU A 39 6.75 -16.62 -20.17
CA GLU A 39 6.61 -16.59 -21.62
C GLU A 39 5.15 -16.54 -22.06
N ALA A 40 4.28 -17.33 -21.44
CA ALA A 40 2.86 -17.28 -21.70
C ALA A 40 2.25 -15.89 -21.37
N MET A 41 2.67 -15.27 -20.28
CA MET A 41 2.24 -13.92 -19.93
C MET A 41 2.73 -12.86 -20.92
N LEU A 42 3.95 -12.98 -21.42
CA LEU A 42 4.52 -12.09 -22.45
C LEU A 42 3.79 -12.18 -23.79
N ASN A 43 3.31 -13.37 -24.15
CA ASN A 43 2.65 -13.65 -25.42
C ASN A 43 1.13 -13.58 -25.38
N THR A 44 0.52 -13.34 -24.21
CA THR A 44 -0.95 -13.34 -24.04
C THR A 44 -1.44 -11.94 -23.67
N PRO A 45 -2.26 -11.29 -24.51
CA PRO A 45 -2.91 -10.04 -24.13
C PRO A 45 -4.05 -10.27 -23.14
N PRO A 46 -4.39 -9.31 -22.27
CA PRO A 46 -5.60 -9.36 -21.47
C PRO A 46 -6.85 -9.23 -22.37
N ARG A 47 -7.98 -9.78 -21.91
CA ARG A 47 -9.24 -9.74 -22.69
C ARG A 47 -9.72 -8.32 -23.03
N ILE A 48 -9.38 -7.33 -22.20
CA ILE A 48 -9.83 -5.94 -22.35
C ILE A 48 -9.14 -5.21 -23.52
N THR A 49 -7.92 -5.61 -23.90
CA THR A 49 -7.16 -4.92 -24.95
C THR A 49 -6.06 -5.83 -25.51
N LYS A 50 -5.70 -5.59 -26.78
CA LYS A 50 -4.55 -6.22 -27.45
C LYS A 50 -3.29 -5.32 -27.46
N GLN A 51 -3.34 -4.14 -26.85
CA GLN A 51 -2.25 -3.15 -26.87
C GLN A 51 -1.16 -3.42 -25.80
N THR A 52 -1.39 -4.37 -24.92
CA THR A 52 -0.46 -4.80 -23.87
C THR A 52 -0.51 -6.32 -23.70
N ASN A 53 0.36 -6.87 -22.89
CA ASN A 53 0.35 -8.28 -22.53
C ASN A 53 0.18 -8.45 -21.01
N MET A 54 -0.08 -9.68 -20.57
CA MET A 54 -0.33 -9.99 -19.14
C MET A 54 0.88 -9.66 -18.26
N TRP A 55 2.12 -9.79 -18.79
CA TRP A 55 3.31 -9.45 -18.04
C TRP A 55 3.43 -7.95 -17.77
N GLN A 56 3.25 -7.13 -18.81
CA GLN A 56 3.26 -5.67 -18.66
C GLN A 56 2.13 -5.19 -17.73
N ALA A 57 0.94 -5.78 -17.86
CA ALA A 57 -0.17 -5.47 -16.96
C ALA A 57 0.14 -5.83 -15.52
N TRP A 58 0.78 -6.99 -15.27
CA TRP A 58 1.24 -7.42 -13.95
C TRP A 58 2.25 -6.45 -13.34
N VAL A 59 3.31 -6.11 -14.07
CA VAL A 59 4.34 -5.17 -13.60
C VAL A 59 3.74 -3.78 -13.36
N GLY A 60 2.95 -3.27 -14.30
CA GLY A 60 2.32 -1.96 -14.19
C GLY A 60 1.36 -1.87 -13.00
N PHE A 61 0.57 -2.91 -12.75
CA PHE A 61 -0.32 -2.96 -11.61
C PHE A 61 0.46 -2.96 -10.28
N ASN A 62 1.49 -3.81 -10.14
CA ASN A 62 2.33 -3.85 -8.94
C ASN A 62 3.05 -2.52 -8.69
N ALA A 63 3.58 -1.88 -9.74
CA ALA A 63 4.22 -0.58 -9.63
C ALA A 63 3.24 0.51 -9.20
N SER A 64 2.04 0.58 -9.79
CA SER A 64 1.01 1.57 -9.43
C SER A 64 0.47 1.35 -8.01
N HIS A 65 0.32 0.10 -7.59
CA HIS A 65 -0.05 -0.25 -6.22
C HIS A 65 0.99 0.25 -5.20
N SER A 66 2.26 0.02 -5.49
CA SER A 66 3.37 0.52 -4.67
C SER A 66 3.41 2.04 -4.60
N LEU A 67 3.21 2.70 -5.74
CA LEU A 67 3.16 4.15 -5.82
C LEU A 67 2.03 4.72 -4.97
N GLY A 68 0.85 4.10 -4.96
CA GLY A 68 -0.27 4.49 -4.10
C GLY A 68 0.10 4.47 -2.61
N ALA A 69 0.77 3.43 -2.14
CA ALA A 69 1.24 3.33 -0.76
C ALA A 69 2.31 4.38 -0.41
N LEU A 70 3.23 4.65 -1.35
CA LEU A 70 4.25 5.70 -1.20
C LEU A 70 3.63 7.10 -1.14
N LEU A 71 2.70 7.41 -2.03
CA LEU A 71 2.00 8.69 -2.04
C LEU A 71 1.17 8.91 -0.78
N PHE A 72 0.53 7.85 -0.27
CA PHE A 72 -0.17 7.89 1.01
C PHE A 72 0.77 8.28 2.16
N ALA A 73 1.94 7.64 2.26
CA ALA A 73 2.95 7.97 3.27
C ALA A 73 3.52 9.38 3.08
N ALA A 74 3.83 9.75 1.84
CA ALA A 74 4.37 11.08 1.49
C ALA A 74 3.37 12.21 1.78
N PHE A 75 2.08 11.93 1.79
CA PHE A 75 1.05 12.89 2.18
C PHE A 75 0.89 12.95 3.71
N TYR A 76 0.68 11.81 4.36
CA TYR A 76 0.35 11.81 5.80
C TYR A 76 1.52 12.13 6.71
N ILE A 77 2.75 11.73 6.38
CA ILE A 77 3.92 12.01 7.25
C ILE A 77 4.19 13.51 7.39
N PRO A 78 4.34 14.30 6.30
CA PRO A 78 4.51 15.75 6.42
C PRO A 78 3.30 16.45 7.05
N LEU A 79 2.08 16.00 6.71
CA LEU A 79 0.85 16.56 7.29
C LEU A 79 0.83 16.35 8.80
N CYS A 80 1.18 15.17 9.31
CA CYS A 80 1.30 14.91 10.73
C CYS A 80 2.40 15.76 11.39
N ILE A 81 3.52 15.98 10.73
CA ILE A 81 4.65 16.71 11.31
C ILE A 81 4.33 18.20 11.42
N SER A 82 3.84 18.80 10.34
CA SER A 82 3.75 20.25 10.18
C SER A 82 2.35 20.83 10.41
N HIS A 83 1.28 20.04 10.21
CA HIS A 83 -0.10 20.48 10.21
C HIS A 83 -1.04 19.45 10.85
N PHE A 84 -0.71 19.01 12.06
CA PHE A 84 -1.50 17.97 12.75
C PHE A 84 -2.92 18.47 13.12
N ASP A 85 -3.10 19.76 13.28
CA ASP A 85 -4.38 20.43 13.45
C ASP A 85 -5.39 20.08 12.34
N ILE A 86 -4.96 19.98 11.09
CA ILE A 86 -5.82 19.56 9.97
C ILE A 86 -6.37 18.15 10.19
N ILE A 87 -5.55 17.27 10.75
CA ILE A 87 -5.97 15.87 11.03
C ILE A 87 -6.88 15.82 12.26
N SER A 88 -6.57 16.59 13.31
CA SER A 88 -7.35 16.59 14.56
C SER A 88 -8.70 17.28 14.42
N ASP A 89 -8.76 18.36 13.65
CA ASP A 89 -9.96 19.19 13.53
C ASP A 89 -10.93 18.68 12.45
N THR A 90 -10.48 17.74 11.61
CA THR A 90 -11.27 17.23 10.48
C THR A 90 -11.41 15.73 10.54
N ILE A 91 -12.60 15.25 10.91
CA ILE A 91 -12.91 13.81 11.05
C ILE A 91 -12.55 12.99 9.79
N TRP A 92 -12.68 13.59 8.61
CA TRP A 92 -12.29 12.93 7.36
C TRP A 92 -10.81 12.57 7.34
N PHE A 93 -9.93 13.50 7.70
CA PHE A 93 -8.48 13.25 7.67
C PHE A 93 -8.01 12.34 8.80
N SER A 94 -8.70 12.31 9.94
CA SER A 94 -8.37 11.38 11.02
C SER A 94 -8.84 9.95 10.74
N VAL A 95 -9.99 9.76 10.06
CA VAL A 95 -10.59 8.45 9.79
C VAL A 95 -10.10 7.81 8.49
N LEU A 96 -9.78 8.61 7.46
CA LEU A 96 -9.36 8.10 6.15
C LEU A 96 -8.19 7.10 6.19
N PRO A 97 -7.12 7.29 7.00
CA PRO A 97 -6.06 6.30 7.13
C PRO A 97 -6.54 4.94 7.62
N SER A 98 -7.52 4.93 8.52
CA SER A 98 -8.14 3.70 9.03
C SER A 98 -8.91 2.99 7.91
N VAL A 99 -9.70 3.72 7.13
CA VAL A 99 -10.45 3.17 5.99
C VAL A 99 -9.51 2.58 4.95
N VAL A 100 -8.47 3.32 4.58
CA VAL A 100 -7.46 2.86 3.60
C VAL A 100 -6.75 1.61 4.13
N SER A 101 -6.26 1.63 5.37
CA SER A 101 -5.50 0.50 5.92
C SER A 101 -6.34 -0.76 6.10
N ILE A 102 -7.61 -0.63 6.51
CA ILE A 102 -8.55 -1.76 6.60
C ILE A 102 -8.82 -2.33 5.21
N SER A 103 -8.99 -1.49 4.19
CA SER A 103 -9.17 -1.95 2.81
C SER A 103 -7.96 -2.77 2.34
N TYR A 104 -6.74 -2.29 2.60
CA TYR A 104 -5.51 -3.06 2.32
C TYR A 104 -5.42 -4.34 3.14
N LEU A 105 -5.86 -4.32 4.42
CA LEU A 105 -5.88 -5.50 5.27
C LEU A 105 -6.81 -6.60 4.73
N LEU A 106 -7.99 -6.24 4.24
CA LEU A 106 -8.92 -7.17 3.60
C LEU A 106 -8.30 -7.81 2.34
N LEU A 107 -7.60 -7.02 1.52
CA LEU A 107 -6.86 -7.54 0.38
C LEU A 107 -5.70 -8.45 0.82
N ALA A 108 -5.00 -8.08 1.87
CA ALA A 108 -3.88 -8.84 2.40
C ALA A 108 -4.30 -10.20 2.95
N VAL A 109 -5.44 -10.28 3.66
CA VAL A 109 -6.00 -11.55 4.14
C VAL A 109 -6.29 -12.52 2.98
N LYS A 110 -6.77 -11.99 1.85
CA LYS A 110 -7.22 -12.81 0.74
C LYS A 110 -6.11 -13.18 -0.25
N TYR A 111 -5.17 -12.27 -0.49
CA TYR A 111 -4.27 -12.36 -1.65
C TYR A 111 -2.78 -12.34 -1.30
N TRP A 112 -2.39 -11.93 -0.08
CA TRP A 112 -1.00 -11.66 0.22
C TRP A 112 -0.40 -12.72 1.15
N PHE A 113 0.93 -12.72 1.24
CA PHE A 113 1.68 -13.58 2.17
C PHE A 113 1.93 -12.86 3.50
N LYS A 114 2.47 -13.59 4.48
CA LYS A 114 2.55 -13.18 5.89
C LYS A 114 3.22 -11.83 6.14
N VAL A 115 4.32 -11.52 5.44
CA VAL A 115 5.13 -10.31 5.74
C VAL A 115 4.35 -9.01 5.49
N PRO A 116 3.83 -8.73 4.27
CA PRO A 116 3.03 -7.52 4.06
C PRO A 116 1.72 -7.54 4.86
N PHE A 117 1.09 -8.70 5.06
CA PHE A 117 -0.08 -8.82 5.92
C PHE A 117 0.20 -8.32 7.34
N THR A 118 1.29 -8.78 7.97
CA THR A 118 1.65 -8.36 9.33
C THR A 118 1.94 -6.86 9.40
N GLY A 119 2.65 -6.31 8.41
CA GLY A 119 2.90 -4.86 8.35
C GLY A 119 1.61 -4.04 8.25
N ILE A 120 0.69 -4.42 7.37
CA ILE A 120 -0.59 -3.73 7.23
C ILE A 120 -1.47 -3.90 8.48
N LEU A 121 -1.45 -5.06 9.13
CA LEU A 121 -2.17 -5.27 10.39
C LEU A 121 -1.70 -4.30 11.48
N ILE A 122 -0.38 -4.15 11.65
CA ILE A 122 0.20 -3.20 12.62
C ILE A 122 -0.17 -1.76 12.26
N ALA A 123 -0.03 -1.39 10.97
CA ALA A 123 -0.40 -0.06 10.52
C ALA A 123 -1.89 0.24 10.74
N SER A 124 -2.76 -0.73 10.48
CA SER A 124 -4.21 -0.59 10.74
C SER A 124 -4.51 -0.39 12.22
N ALA A 125 -3.86 -1.14 13.09
CA ALA A 125 -4.00 -0.95 14.53
C ALA A 125 -3.55 0.46 14.96
N CYS A 126 -2.43 0.96 14.42
CA CYS A 126 -1.96 2.32 14.68
C CYS A 126 -2.99 3.37 14.24
N PHE A 127 -3.51 3.28 13.01
CA PHE A 127 -4.44 4.28 12.48
C PHE A 127 -5.80 4.25 13.19
N VAL A 128 -6.35 3.07 13.46
CA VAL A 128 -7.63 2.94 14.18
C VAL A 128 -7.51 3.51 15.59
N THR A 129 -6.43 3.19 16.29
CA THR A 129 -6.19 3.73 17.64
C THR A 129 -5.99 5.24 17.60
N ALA A 130 -5.20 5.75 16.63
CA ALA A 130 -4.96 7.18 16.48
C ALA A 130 -6.26 7.94 16.15
N ALA A 131 -7.06 7.43 15.22
CA ALA A 131 -8.34 8.02 14.86
C ALA A 131 -9.32 8.03 16.05
N TRP A 132 -9.37 6.97 16.84
CA TRP A 132 -10.19 6.92 18.04
C TRP A 132 -9.76 7.97 19.06
N LEU A 133 -8.46 8.06 19.37
CA LEU A 133 -7.92 9.02 20.35
C LEU A 133 -8.09 10.49 19.95
N VAL A 134 -8.05 10.78 18.64
CA VAL A 134 -8.22 12.15 18.14
C VAL A 134 -9.69 12.60 18.21
N ASN A 135 -10.65 11.67 18.08
CA ASN A 135 -12.08 11.99 18.02
C ASN A 135 -12.83 11.75 19.34
N THR A 136 -12.14 11.39 20.42
CA THR A 136 -12.73 11.24 21.79
C THR A 136 -12.18 12.27 22.74
#